data_64c2d7a81f368ac8a7ae5a1cdc028968
#
_entry.id   64c2d7a81f368ac8a7ae5a1cdc028968
#
_cell.length_a   1.000
_cell.length_b   1.000
_cell.length_c   1.000
_cell.angle_alpha   90.00
_cell.angle_beta   90.00
_cell.angle_gamma   90.00
#
_symmetry.space_group_name_H-M   'P 1'
#
loop_
_entity.id
_entity.type
_entity.pdbx_description
1 polymer ?
#
loop_
_entity_poly.entity_id
_entity_poly.type
_entity_poly.pdbx_seq_one_letter_code
_entity_poly.pdbx_strand_id
1 'polypeptide(L)'
;VEQGRYGRKNGKGFYDYDQKPKVIWPGLAELAPTTKGDAFGESPEALAAIDELKTRLLYRQAVEVARCWEEGVIDDPREGDLGAILGWGFAPWTGGPITFIDQTGLKAFVGKADELAAKYGDRFKAPQLLRDMAAKDETFYGRFAPQTKAA
;
A
#
# COMPACT_ATOMS: atom_id res chain seq x y z
N VAL A 1 10.36 3.41 -20.80
CA VAL A 1 11.77 3.20 -21.14
C VAL A 1 11.89 2.57 -22.51
N GLU A 2 11.20 1.47 -22.81
CA GLU A 2 11.24 0.77 -24.09
C GLU A 2 10.90 1.64 -25.30
N GLN A 3 10.06 2.65 -25.14
CA GLN A 3 9.69 3.60 -26.18
C GLN A 3 10.58 4.86 -26.26
N GLY A 4 11.75 4.85 -25.60
CA GLY A 4 12.67 5.98 -25.59
C GLY A 4 12.14 7.22 -24.85
N ARG A 5 11.11 7.08 -24.01
CA ARG A 5 10.53 8.18 -23.23
C ARG A 5 11.10 8.19 -21.80
N TYR A 6 12.10 9.02 -21.56
CA TYR A 6 12.87 9.09 -20.32
C TYR A 6 12.48 10.26 -19.40
N GLY A 7 11.32 10.83 -19.62
CA GLY A 7 10.81 11.94 -18.83
C GLY A 7 11.45 13.28 -19.22
N ARG A 8 11.68 14.14 -18.24
CA ARG A 8 12.28 15.47 -18.47
C ARG A 8 13.68 15.43 -19.11
N LYS A 9 14.40 14.33 -18.93
CA LYS A 9 15.78 14.18 -19.43
C LYS A 9 15.87 14.32 -20.96
N ASN A 10 14.85 13.90 -21.67
CA ASN A 10 14.79 13.99 -23.14
C ASN A 10 13.51 14.66 -23.66
N GLY A 11 12.83 15.42 -22.81
CA GLY A 11 11.60 16.13 -23.18
C GLY A 11 10.36 15.24 -23.33
N LYS A 12 10.47 13.91 -23.20
CA LYS A 12 9.43 12.94 -23.52
C LYS A 12 9.21 11.98 -22.33
N GLY A 13 8.03 12.03 -21.69
CA GLY A 13 7.60 11.16 -20.58
C GLY A 13 6.11 10.85 -20.71
N PHE A 14 5.39 10.82 -19.59
CA PHE A 14 3.93 10.83 -19.60
C PHE A 14 3.36 12.10 -20.24
N TYR A 15 4.16 13.17 -20.24
CA TYR A 15 3.88 14.42 -20.92
C TYR A 15 4.92 14.66 -22.02
N ASP A 16 4.54 15.43 -23.02
CA ASP A 16 5.46 16.08 -23.95
C ASP A 16 5.86 17.42 -23.33
N TYR A 17 7.11 17.48 -22.82
CA TYR A 17 7.61 18.61 -22.02
C TYR A 17 8.04 19.81 -22.85
N ASP A 18 8.21 19.61 -24.17
CA ASP A 18 8.60 20.66 -25.10
C ASP A 18 7.45 21.63 -25.42
N GLN A 19 6.22 21.29 -24.99
CA GLN A 19 5.02 22.10 -25.18
C GLN A 19 4.67 22.90 -23.92
N LYS A 20 4.07 24.08 -24.11
CA LYS A 20 3.52 24.90 -23.03
C LYS A 20 2.07 25.32 -23.37
N PRO A 21 1.07 24.93 -22.60
CA PRO A 21 1.13 24.04 -21.41
C PRO A 21 1.57 22.62 -21.77
N LYS A 22 2.06 21.87 -20.78
CA LYS A 22 2.43 20.46 -20.94
C LYS A 22 1.21 19.66 -21.41
N VAL A 23 1.39 18.85 -22.43
CA VAL A 23 0.34 17.99 -22.97
C VAL A 23 0.61 16.55 -22.57
N ILE A 24 -0.41 15.84 -22.13
CA ILE A 24 -0.31 14.40 -21.90
C ILE A 24 -0.02 13.73 -23.25
N TRP A 25 0.99 12.88 -23.27
CA TRP A 25 1.33 12.14 -24.47
C TRP A 25 0.17 11.24 -24.90
N PRO A 26 -0.36 11.37 -26.14
CA PRO A 26 -1.54 10.62 -26.60
C PRO A 26 -1.37 9.10 -26.54
N GLY A 27 -0.17 8.57 -26.80
CA GLY A 27 0.11 7.13 -26.73
C GLY A 27 0.03 6.55 -25.31
N LEU A 28 -0.13 7.37 -24.26
CA LEU A 28 -0.39 6.89 -22.92
C LEU A 28 -1.75 6.17 -22.82
N ALA A 29 -2.74 6.61 -23.55
CA ALA A 29 -4.07 5.99 -23.60
C ALA A 29 -4.04 4.58 -24.22
N GLU A 30 -3.11 4.33 -25.13
CA GLU A 30 -2.92 3.00 -25.74
C GLU A 30 -2.22 2.04 -24.76
N LEU A 31 -1.23 2.55 -23.98
CA LEU A 31 -0.49 1.76 -23.02
C LEU A 31 -1.27 1.48 -21.74
N ALA A 32 -2.08 2.43 -21.32
CA ALA A 32 -2.88 2.36 -20.11
C ALA A 32 -4.29 2.91 -20.39
N PRO A 33 -5.11 2.13 -21.11
CA PRO A 33 -6.47 2.56 -21.39
C PRO A 33 -7.24 2.77 -20.11
N THR A 34 -7.80 3.98 -19.96
CA THR A 34 -8.71 4.28 -18.84
C THR A 34 -10.02 3.55 -19.08
N THR A 35 -10.27 2.53 -18.30
CA THR A 35 -11.47 1.70 -18.42
C THR A 35 -12.74 2.34 -17.88
N LYS A 36 -12.61 3.49 -17.19
CA LYS A 36 -13.74 4.22 -16.59
C LYS A 36 -13.52 5.72 -16.77
N GLY A 37 -14.43 6.35 -17.48
CA GLY A 37 -14.34 7.77 -17.87
C GLY A 37 -14.29 8.75 -16.70
N ASP A 38 -14.85 8.45 -15.54
CA ASP A 38 -14.96 9.38 -14.42
C ASP A 38 -14.57 8.73 -13.09
N ALA A 39 -13.35 8.16 -13.07
CA ALA A 39 -12.84 7.42 -11.91
C ALA A 39 -12.72 8.26 -10.62
N PHE A 40 -12.83 9.59 -10.71
CA PHE A 40 -12.78 10.52 -9.58
C PHE A 40 -14.08 11.35 -9.45
N GLY A 41 -15.16 10.92 -10.10
CA GLY A 41 -16.47 11.54 -9.95
C GLY A 41 -17.11 11.27 -8.58
N GLU A 42 -18.25 11.92 -8.33
CA GLU A 42 -19.03 11.77 -7.09
C GLU A 42 -20.10 10.66 -7.19
N SER A 43 -20.10 9.88 -8.27
CA SER A 43 -21.05 8.76 -8.41
C SER A 43 -20.75 7.66 -7.37
N PRO A 44 -21.75 6.89 -6.93
CA PRO A 44 -21.53 5.77 -5.99
C PRO A 44 -20.47 4.78 -6.49
N GLU A 45 -20.40 4.53 -7.80
CA GLU A 45 -19.43 3.64 -8.43
C GLU A 45 -18.02 4.23 -8.37
N ALA A 46 -17.88 5.54 -8.60
CA ALA A 46 -16.59 6.25 -8.50
C ALA A 46 -16.08 6.27 -7.05
N LEU A 47 -16.95 6.53 -6.08
CA LEU A 47 -16.61 6.50 -4.66
C LEU A 47 -16.19 5.10 -4.22
N ALA A 48 -16.91 4.05 -4.63
CA ALA A 48 -16.55 2.67 -4.34
C ALA A 48 -15.18 2.28 -4.96
N ALA A 49 -14.88 2.77 -6.17
CA ALA A 49 -13.59 2.55 -6.82
C ALA A 49 -12.46 3.27 -6.07
N ILE A 50 -12.69 4.47 -5.55
CA ILE A 50 -11.73 5.21 -4.72
C ILE A 50 -11.46 4.47 -3.41
N ASP A 51 -12.48 3.95 -2.74
CA ASP A 51 -12.32 3.23 -1.48
C ASP A 51 -11.59 1.90 -1.68
N GLU A 52 -11.84 1.19 -2.77
CA GLU A 52 -11.04 0.03 -3.15
C GLU A 52 -9.57 0.41 -3.40
N LEU A 53 -9.32 1.54 -4.06
CA LEU A 53 -7.96 2.02 -4.31
C LEU A 53 -7.22 2.35 -3.01
N LYS A 54 -7.87 3.08 -2.08
CA LYS A 54 -7.34 3.36 -0.74
C LYS A 54 -7.00 2.07 0.01
N THR A 55 -7.92 1.11 0.00
CA THR A 55 -7.73 -0.20 0.64
C THR A 55 -6.50 -0.90 0.06
N ARG A 56 -6.36 -0.96 -1.26
CA ARG A 56 -5.20 -1.57 -1.91
C ARG A 56 -3.88 -0.90 -1.52
N LEU A 57 -3.86 0.42 -1.45
CA LEU A 57 -2.65 1.17 -1.07
C LEU A 57 -2.24 0.89 0.38
N LEU A 58 -3.18 0.91 1.31
CA LEU A 58 -2.90 0.64 2.73
C LEU A 58 -2.47 -0.83 2.94
N TYR A 59 -3.23 -1.78 2.39
CA TYR A 59 -2.94 -3.20 2.55
C TYR A 59 -1.61 -3.61 1.93
N ARG A 60 -1.26 -3.06 0.75
CA ARG A 60 0.01 -3.39 0.10
C ARG A 60 1.20 -3.02 0.97
N GLN A 61 1.15 -1.84 1.58
CA GLN A 61 2.21 -1.35 2.47
C GLN A 61 2.23 -2.12 3.80
N ALA A 62 1.07 -2.35 4.40
CA ALA A 62 0.97 -3.08 5.66
C ALA A 62 1.43 -4.54 5.53
N VAL A 63 1.06 -5.23 4.45
CA VAL A 63 1.55 -6.58 4.16
C VAL A 63 3.08 -6.60 4.00
N GLU A 64 3.67 -5.58 3.35
CA GLU A 64 5.12 -5.51 3.19
C GLU A 64 5.86 -5.31 4.51
N VAL A 65 5.34 -4.42 5.37
CA VAL A 65 5.93 -4.22 6.72
C VAL A 65 5.84 -5.51 7.53
N ALA A 66 4.74 -6.26 7.43
CA ALA A 66 4.62 -7.54 8.10
C ALA A 66 5.60 -8.61 7.55
N ARG A 67 5.95 -8.56 6.26
CA ARG A 67 7.03 -9.39 5.68
C ARG A 67 8.39 -8.98 6.21
N CYS A 68 8.69 -7.68 6.23
CA CYS A 68 9.93 -7.18 6.83
C CYS A 68 10.09 -7.64 8.28
N TRP A 69 8.98 -7.72 9.02
CA TRP A 69 8.99 -8.29 10.37
C TRP A 69 9.30 -9.80 10.35
N GLU A 70 8.59 -10.57 9.54
CA GLU A 70 8.80 -12.02 9.42
C GLU A 70 10.23 -12.38 9.01
N GLU A 71 10.84 -11.54 8.17
CA GLU A 71 12.22 -11.68 7.68
C GLU A 71 13.29 -11.14 8.66
N GLY A 72 12.86 -10.54 9.79
CA GLY A 72 13.77 -9.99 10.79
C GLY A 72 14.47 -8.69 10.38
N VAL A 73 13.91 -7.96 9.40
CA VAL A 73 14.43 -6.65 8.97
C VAL A 73 14.09 -5.58 10.00
N ILE A 74 12.93 -5.69 10.65
CA ILE A 74 12.50 -4.86 11.77
C ILE A 74 12.12 -5.76 12.93
N ASP A 75 12.39 -5.33 14.16
CA ASP A 75 12.17 -6.09 15.40
C ASP A 75 11.41 -5.31 16.49
N ASP A 76 11.08 -4.05 16.25
CA ASP A 76 10.22 -3.24 17.11
C ASP A 76 9.01 -2.72 16.31
N PRO A 77 7.76 -2.98 16.76
CA PRO A 77 6.56 -2.53 16.02
C PRO A 77 6.49 -1.01 15.88
N ARG A 78 7.08 -0.25 16.82
CA ARG A 78 7.16 1.22 16.74
C ARG A 78 8.05 1.69 15.61
N GLU A 79 9.13 0.98 15.31
CA GLU A 79 10.02 1.29 14.19
C GLU A 79 9.31 1.04 12.86
N GLY A 80 8.52 -0.02 12.77
CA GLY A 80 7.67 -0.29 11.62
C GLY A 80 6.65 0.83 11.36
N ASP A 81 5.96 1.28 12.41
CA ASP A 81 4.95 2.34 12.30
C ASP A 81 5.58 3.71 12.04
N LEU A 82 6.53 4.15 12.87
CA LEU A 82 7.18 5.46 12.73
C LEU A 82 8.03 5.54 11.47
N GLY A 83 8.76 4.47 11.14
CA GLY A 83 9.56 4.39 9.92
C GLY A 83 8.72 4.53 8.67
N ALA A 84 7.54 3.92 8.63
CA ALA A 84 6.62 4.05 7.53
C ALA A 84 6.02 5.47 7.41
N ILE A 85 5.57 6.04 8.52
CA ILE A 85 4.98 7.40 8.54
C ILE A 85 6.02 8.44 8.15
N LEU A 86 7.20 8.42 8.77
CA LEU A 86 8.23 9.44 8.57
C LEU A 86 9.06 9.19 7.31
N GLY A 87 9.27 7.94 6.92
CA GLY A 87 10.13 7.57 5.79
C GLY A 87 9.48 7.76 4.44
N TRP A 88 8.24 7.35 4.27
CA TRP A 88 7.56 7.45 2.96
C TRP A 88 6.10 7.97 3.02
N GLY A 89 5.67 8.47 4.18
CA GLY A 89 4.37 9.14 4.32
C GLY A 89 3.19 8.17 4.36
N PHE A 90 3.34 7.01 5.03
CA PHE A 90 2.19 6.17 5.33
C PHE A 90 1.12 6.98 6.07
N ALA A 91 -0.14 6.63 5.87
CA ALA A 91 -1.29 7.35 6.41
C ALA A 91 -1.20 7.56 7.94
N PRO A 92 -0.83 8.75 8.45
CA PRO A 92 -0.50 8.95 9.86
C PRO A 92 -1.71 8.79 10.79
N TRP A 93 -2.92 9.03 10.29
CA TRP A 93 -4.15 8.86 11.08
C TRP A 93 -4.47 7.39 11.43
N THR A 94 -3.79 6.43 10.81
CA THR A 94 -3.90 4.99 11.16
C THR A 94 -2.99 4.58 12.32
N GLY A 95 -2.05 5.44 12.71
CA GLY A 95 -0.98 5.12 13.66
C GLY A 95 0.22 4.38 13.07
N GLY A 96 0.16 4.03 11.78
CA GLY A 96 1.17 3.28 11.06
C GLY A 96 0.68 1.93 10.54
N PRO A 97 1.46 1.21 9.72
CA PRO A 97 1.03 -0.02 9.08
C PRO A 97 0.79 -1.18 10.06
N ILE A 98 1.57 -1.30 11.12
CA ILE A 98 1.40 -2.34 12.14
C ILE A 98 0.19 -2.04 13.01
N THR A 99 0.06 -0.80 13.47
CA THR A 99 -1.13 -0.32 14.18
C THR A 99 -2.39 -0.48 13.33
N PHE A 100 -2.32 -0.21 12.02
CA PHE A 100 -3.42 -0.44 11.09
C PHE A 100 -3.84 -1.91 11.02
N ILE A 101 -2.90 -2.86 11.02
CA ILE A 101 -3.19 -4.30 11.07
C ILE A 101 -3.94 -4.63 12.36
N ASP A 102 -3.42 -4.18 13.52
CA ASP A 102 -4.01 -4.46 14.83
C ASP A 102 -5.41 -3.86 14.98
N GLN A 103 -5.62 -2.61 14.54
CA GLN A 103 -6.93 -1.95 14.60
C GLN A 103 -7.96 -2.58 13.66
N THR A 104 -7.51 -3.09 12.51
CA THR A 104 -8.39 -3.84 11.59
C THR A 104 -8.81 -5.19 12.21
N GLY A 105 -7.98 -5.74 13.07
CA GLY A 105 -8.08 -7.10 13.59
C GLY A 105 -7.47 -8.12 12.62
N LEU A 106 -6.58 -8.97 13.12
CA LEU A 106 -5.77 -9.85 12.28
C LEU A 106 -6.58 -10.79 11.40
N LYS A 107 -7.67 -11.36 11.92
CA LYS A 107 -8.55 -12.25 11.13
C LYS A 107 -9.18 -11.51 9.94
N ALA A 108 -9.71 -10.30 10.20
CA ALA A 108 -10.31 -9.48 9.17
C ALA A 108 -9.26 -8.99 8.16
N PHE A 109 -8.08 -8.59 8.65
CA PHE A 109 -6.98 -8.17 7.81
C PHE A 109 -6.50 -9.27 6.87
N VAL A 110 -6.25 -10.49 7.39
CA VAL A 110 -5.82 -11.64 6.59
C VAL A 110 -6.88 -12.01 5.55
N GLY A 111 -8.16 -12.07 5.94
CA GLY A 111 -9.25 -12.34 5.01
C GLY A 111 -9.32 -11.34 3.86
N LYS A 112 -9.19 -10.04 4.19
CA LYS A 112 -9.18 -8.97 3.16
C LYS A 112 -7.93 -9.01 2.29
N ALA A 113 -6.78 -9.32 2.86
CA ALA A 113 -5.54 -9.51 2.11
C ALA A 113 -5.66 -10.68 1.11
N ASP A 114 -6.31 -11.78 1.48
CA ASP A 114 -6.56 -12.92 0.61
C ASP A 114 -7.53 -12.57 -0.54
N GLU A 115 -8.58 -11.81 -0.27
CA GLU A 115 -9.47 -11.26 -1.33
C GLU A 115 -8.68 -10.41 -2.33
N LEU A 116 -7.82 -9.52 -1.82
CA LEU A 116 -6.98 -8.67 -2.66
C LEU A 116 -5.94 -9.48 -3.43
N ALA A 117 -5.38 -10.54 -2.82
CA ALA A 117 -4.43 -11.43 -3.49
C ALA A 117 -5.11 -12.20 -4.63
N ALA A 118 -6.32 -12.70 -4.42
CA ALA A 118 -7.09 -13.38 -5.47
C ALA A 118 -7.41 -12.46 -6.65
N LYS A 119 -7.66 -11.16 -6.40
CA LYS A 119 -8.05 -10.18 -7.42
C LYS A 119 -6.84 -9.50 -8.10
N TYR A 120 -5.75 -9.25 -7.35
CA TYR A 120 -4.64 -8.39 -7.78
C TYR A 120 -3.26 -9.04 -7.70
N GLY A 121 -3.20 -10.33 -7.31
CA GLY A 121 -1.98 -11.14 -7.29
C GLY A 121 -1.25 -11.18 -5.95
N ASP A 122 -0.23 -12.02 -5.90
CA ASP A 122 0.46 -12.48 -4.68
C ASP A 122 1.11 -11.39 -3.83
N ARG A 123 1.31 -10.20 -4.39
CA ARG A 123 1.83 -9.03 -3.65
C ARG A 123 0.96 -8.64 -2.44
N PHE A 124 -0.31 -9.05 -2.42
CA PHE A 124 -1.24 -8.81 -1.30
C PHE A 124 -1.33 -9.99 -0.33
N LYS A 125 -0.71 -11.12 -0.65
CA LYS A 125 -0.77 -12.34 0.16
C LYS A 125 -0.16 -12.08 1.54
N ALA A 126 -0.95 -12.31 2.58
CA ALA A 126 -0.48 -12.17 3.95
C ALA A 126 0.65 -13.17 4.25
N PRO A 127 1.75 -12.74 4.92
CA PRO A 127 2.81 -13.63 5.36
C PRO A 127 2.31 -14.63 6.40
N GLN A 128 3.08 -15.72 6.62
CA GLN A 128 2.67 -16.79 7.51
C GLN A 128 2.53 -16.32 8.95
N LEU A 129 3.39 -15.39 9.38
CA LEU A 129 3.31 -14.75 10.69
C LEU A 129 1.91 -14.20 10.99
N LEU A 130 1.32 -13.43 10.06
CA LEU A 130 -0.02 -12.86 10.25
C LEU A 130 -1.11 -13.94 10.35
N ARG A 131 -0.97 -15.03 9.60
CA ARG A 131 -1.89 -16.16 9.64
C ARG A 131 -1.84 -16.88 10.98
N ASP A 132 -0.63 -17.12 11.50
CA ASP A 132 -0.40 -17.76 12.79
C ASP A 132 -0.94 -16.90 13.94
N MET A 133 -0.71 -15.59 13.89
CA MET A 133 -1.23 -14.63 14.86
C MET A 133 -2.76 -14.53 14.79
N ALA A 134 -3.34 -14.50 13.59
CA ALA A 134 -4.79 -14.50 13.40
C ALA A 134 -5.46 -15.76 13.96
N ALA A 135 -4.82 -16.92 13.81
CA ALA A 135 -5.32 -18.19 14.36
C ALA A 135 -5.34 -18.19 15.89
N LYS A 136 -4.43 -17.44 16.54
CA LYS A 136 -4.31 -17.33 18.00
C LYS A 136 -5.01 -16.12 18.60
N ASP A 137 -5.64 -15.29 17.76
CA ASP A 137 -6.30 -14.03 18.16
C ASP A 137 -5.33 -13.05 18.84
N GLU A 138 -4.09 -13.02 18.35
CA GLU A 138 -3.01 -12.15 18.83
C GLU A 138 -3.05 -10.80 18.12
N THR A 139 -2.34 -9.80 18.67
CA THR A 139 -2.02 -8.52 18.02
C THR A 139 -0.50 -8.32 18.02
N PHE A 140 0.02 -7.47 17.13
CA PHE A 140 1.45 -7.17 17.10
C PHE A 140 1.91 -6.54 18.42
N TYR A 141 1.22 -5.50 18.85
CA TYR A 141 1.56 -4.81 20.09
C TYR A 141 1.29 -5.65 21.33
N GLY A 142 0.40 -6.62 21.27
CA GLY A 142 0.20 -7.59 22.35
C GLY A 142 1.32 -8.62 22.42
N ARG A 143 1.73 -9.17 21.29
CA ARG A 143 2.75 -10.22 21.22
C ARG A 143 4.17 -9.70 21.30
N PHE A 144 4.43 -8.56 20.66
CA PHE A 144 5.76 -7.95 20.52
C PHE A 144 5.83 -6.59 21.25
N ALA A 145 5.16 -6.48 22.41
CA ALA A 145 5.20 -5.26 23.18
C ALA A 145 6.64 -4.80 23.40
N PRO A 146 6.97 -3.52 23.14
CA PRO A 146 8.31 -3.02 23.34
C PRO A 146 8.74 -3.24 24.78
N GLN A 147 9.85 -3.94 24.98
CA GLN A 147 10.40 -4.06 26.31
C GLN A 147 10.87 -2.68 26.76
N THR A 148 10.27 -2.15 27.81
CA THR A 148 10.77 -0.95 28.48
C THR A 148 12.16 -1.32 29.02
N LYS A 149 13.22 -0.84 28.37
CA LYS A 149 14.54 -0.89 29.00
C LYS A 149 14.41 -0.12 30.31
N ALA A 150 14.48 -0.83 31.42
CA ALA A 150 14.59 -0.18 32.73
C ALA A 150 15.81 0.75 32.66
N ALA A 151 15.58 2.03 32.98
CA ALA A 151 16.62 3.04 33.05
C ALA A 151 17.59 2.76 34.19
#